data_588080a2bbc47dd3c49b78ad91dfb64b
#
_entry.id   588080a2bbc47dd3c49b78ad91dfb64b
#
_cell.length_a   1.000
_cell.length_b   1.000
_cell.length_c   1.000
_cell.angle_alpha   90.00
_cell.angle_beta   90.00
_cell.angle_gamma   90.00
#
_symmetry.space_group_name_H-M   'P 1'
#
loop_
_entity.id
_entity.type
_entity.pdbx_description
1 polymer ?
#
loop_
_entity_poly.entity_id
_entity_poly.type
_entity_poly.pdbx_seq_one_letter_code
_entity_poly.pdbx_strand_id
1 'polypeptide(L)'
;MRTLDFRPKMVSAIKNYNRQTLTADLLAGVIVGIVALPLAIAFGIASGVSPEKGIITAIVAGLAISAFGGSKVQIGGPTGAFIVIVSGIIGQYGIEGLTIATLMAGVFLIGFGLLHLGTIIKYIPYPIIVGFTSGIAVTIFTTQVKDLLGMQMDSVPSDFIERWGAYFQNLTHIDPWSAAIGLASVAIIAVSPKVSKKVPGSLIAIIVMTVVALLLKEYASVTSIETIGDRFSIKSQMPRMTMPALSWEQIKALVAPALTIAVLGAIESLLSATVADGVIGDHHNSNTELVGQGVANILSPIFGGIPATGAIARTMTNINNGGRTPIAGIIHAIVLLLIFLFLMPLAQYIPMACLAGVLVVVAYGMSGWRSFRALLRNPKSDITVLVLTFLLTIIFDLTVAIEVGLICACLLFMRRMSETTDVRAVYDEIDLNEDADMQAGNLEHLTIPKGVEVYEINGPYFFGAGNRFEDIMARYGGHPQVRIIRMRKVPFIDSTGLHNLENMCRMSQREGITVVLSGVNEKVEAVLNRNGFQELLGKENICNHIDLALARSRELTKA
;
A
#
# COMPACT_ATOMS: atom_id res chain seq x y z
N MET A 1 -13.00 4.57 25.86
CA MET A 1 -11.68 3.93 25.72
C MET A 1 -11.90 2.53 25.16
N ARG A 2 -11.63 2.29 23.85
CA ARG A 2 -11.59 0.94 23.31
C ARG A 2 -10.34 0.28 23.89
N THR A 3 -10.51 -0.82 24.62
CA THR A 3 -9.41 -1.63 25.14
C THR A 3 -8.44 -1.94 24.00
N LEU A 4 -7.15 -1.77 24.24
CA LEU A 4 -6.06 -2.18 23.33
C LEU A 4 -6.17 -3.70 23.14
N ASP A 5 -6.95 -4.13 22.17
CA ASP A 5 -7.19 -5.55 21.89
C ASP A 5 -6.07 -6.08 21.00
N PHE A 6 -4.82 -5.94 21.50
CA PHE A 6 -3.65 -6.55 20.89
C PHE A 6 -3.67 -8.05 21.20
N ARG A 7 -4.21 -8.84 20.26
CA ARG A 7 -4.24 -10.31 20.36
C ARG A 7 -3.62 -10.93 19.11
N PRO A 8 -2.36 -11.40 19.20
CA PRO A 8 -1.75 -12.17 18.12
C PRO A 8 -2.64 -13.35 17.73
N LYS A 9 -2.78 -13.60 16.44
CA LYS A 9 -3.58 -14.73 15.92
C LYS A 9 -3.04 -16.10 16.38
N MET A 10 -1.78 -16.17 16.78
CA MET A 10 -1.16 -17.35 17.41
C MET A 10 -1.93 -17.81 18.63
N VAL A 11 -2.35 -16.87 19.50
CA VAL A 11 -3.09 -17.21 20.75
C VAL A 11 -4.42 -17.89 20.43
N SER A 12 -5.11 -17.43 19.37
CA SER A 12 -6.38 -18.04 18.97
C SER A 12 -6.18 -19.38 18.24
N ALA A 13 -5.09 -19.53 17.50
CA ALA A 13 -4.77 -20.73 16.75
C ALA A 13 -4.49 -21.94 17.67
N ILE A 14 -3.77 -21.73 18.78
CA ILE A 14 -3.41 -22.80 19.72
C ILE A 14 -4.65 -23.40 20.40
N LYS A 15 -5.71 -22.62 20.64
CA LYS A 15 -6.90 -23.10 21.37
C LYS A 15 -7.66 -24.24 20.67
N ASN A 16 -7.64 -24.27 19.34
CA ASN A 16 -8.38 -25.24 18.52
C ASN A 16 -7.45 -26.10 17.65
N TYR A 17 -6.20 -26.29 18.07
CA TYR A 17 -5.19 -26.98 17.29
C TYR A 17 -5.34 -28.49 17.34
N ASN A 18 -5.38 -29.15 16.19
CA ASN A 18 -5.53 -30.60 16.09
C ASN A 18 -4.40 -31.23 15.24
N ARG A 19 -4.32 -32.57 15.24
CA ARG A 19 -3.26 -33.30 14.50
C ARG A 19 -3.33 -33.10 12.99
N GLN A 20 -4.52 -32.94 12.43
CA GLN A 20 -4.70 -32.72 10.99
C GLN A 20 -4.16 -31.34 10.58
N THR A 21 -4.46 -30.31 11.39
CA THR A 21 -3.92 -28.95 11.20
C THR A 21 -2.40 -28.94 11.34
N LEU A 22 -1.85 -29.66 12.34
CA LEU A 22 -0.40 -29.78 12.53
C LEU A 22 0.27 -30.38 11.29
N THR A 23 -0.27 -31.45 10.73
CA THR A 23 0.31 -32.10 9.54
C THR A 23 0.28 -31.17 8.32
N ALA A 24 -0.82 -30.43 8.14
CA ALA A 24 -0.97 -29.46 7.06
C ALA A 24 0.01 -28.30 7.22
N ASP A 25 0.10 -27.70 8.42
CA ASP A 25 1.02 -26.60 8.71
C ASP A 25 2.50 -27.04 8.61
N LEU A 26 2.82 -28.28 9.00
CA LEU A 26 4.17 -28.82 8.88
C LEU A 26 4.58 -28.97 7.41
N LEU A 27 3.72 -29.55 6.59
CA LEU A 27 3.98 -29.70 5.16
C LEU A 27 4.10 -28.33 4.48
N ALA A 28 3.17 -27.42 4.76
CA ALA A 28 3.19 -26.08 4.20
C ALA A 28 4.45 -25.31 4.64
N GLY A 29 4.79 -25.34 5.93
CA GLY A 29 5.97 -24.65 6.46
C GLY A 29 7.28 -25.16 5.87
N VAL A 30 7.42 -26.47 5.70
CA VAL A 30 8.60 -27.07 5.04
C VAL A 30 8.70 -26.59 3.58
N ILE A 31 7.61 -26.69 2.82
CA ILE A 31 7.58 -26.26 1.42
C ILE A 31 7.92 -24.77 1.31
N VAL A 32 7.29 -23.94 2.13
CA VAL A 32 7.54 -22.49 2.11
C VAL A 32 8.99 -22.19 2.51
N GLY A 33 9.56 -22.90 3.48
CA GLY A 33 10.97 -22.74 3.88
C GLY A 33 11.93 -23.01 2.73
N ILE A 34 11.72 -24.10 2.00
CA ILE A 34 12.53 -24.44 0.82
C ILE A 34 12.36 -23.39 -0.29
N VAL A 35 11.14 -22.94 -0.56
CA VAL A 35 10.82 -21.92 -1.58
C VAL A 35 11.41 -20.55 -1.24
N ALA A 36 11.41 -20.20 0.03
CA ALA A 36 11.85 -18.89 0.49
C ALA A 36 13.38 -18.71 0.42
N LEU A 37 14.15 -19.79 0.47
CA LEU A 37 15.61 -19.73 0.47
C LEU A 37 16.19 -18.98 -0.74
N PRO A 38 15.89 -19.37 -1.99
CA PRO A 38 16.42 -18.67 -3.17
C PRO A 38 16.07 -17.19 -3.18
N LEU A 39 14.83 -16.88 -2.82
CA LEU A 39 14.34 -15.50 -2.78
C LEU A 39 15.03 -14.67 -1.70
N ALA A 40 15.26 -15.24 -0.51
CA ALA A 40 15.94 -14.56 0.57
C ALA A 40 17.40 -14.21 0.21
N ILE A 41 18.12 -15.16 -0.42
CA ILE A 41 19.47 -14.96 -0.95
C ILE A 41 19.46 -13.84 -2.01
N ALA A 42 18.60 -13.96 -3.01
CA ALA A 42 18.51 -13.04 -4.14
C ALA A 42 18.16 -11.61 -3.68
N PHE A 43 17.20 -11.46 -2.76
CA PHE A 43 16.83 -10.15 -2.22
C PHE A 43 17.95 -9.53 -1.37
N GLY A 44 18.68 -10.33 -0.58
CA GLY A 44 19.85 -9.84 0.15
C GLY A 44 20.92 -9.28 -0.81
N ILE A 45 21.33 -10.07 -1.78
CA ILE A 45 22.35 -9.68 -2.77
C ILE A 45 21.90 -8.44 -3.57
N ALA A 46 20.67 -8.45 -4.09
CA ALA A 46 20.11 -7.32 -4.85
C ALA A 46 20.01 -6.02 -4.02
N SER A 47 19.84 -6.15 -2.70
CA SER A 47 19.84 -5.02 -1.76
C SER A 47 21.23 -4.51 -1.42
N GLY A 48 22.30 -5.13 -1.93
CA GLY A 48 23.68 -4.73 -1.66
C GLY A 48 24.25 -5.29 -0.35
N VAL A 49 23.64 -6.35 0.22
CA VAL A 49 24.15 -7.03 1.41
C VAL A 49 24.54 -8.48 1.10
N SER A 50 25.22 -9.13 2.06
CA SER A 50 25.58 -10.54 1.91
C SER A 50 24.33 -11.44 1.90
N PRO A 51 24.39 -12.61 1.23
CA PRO A 51 23.27 -13.56 1.13
C PRO A 51 22.76 -14.01 2.50
N GLU A 52 23.64 -14.13 3.50
CA GLU A 52 23.27 -14.52 4.86
C GLU A 52 22.28 -13.55 5.51
N LYS A 53 22.46 -12.24 5.29
CA LYS A 53 21.58 -11.22 5.86
C LYS A 53 20.13 -11.36 5.36
N GLY A 54 19.95 -11.73 4.10
CA GLY A 54 18.64 -12.03 3.54
C GLY A 54 17.98 -13.25 4.19
N ILE A 55 18.75 -14.33 4.41
CA ILE A 55 18.23 -15.54 5.06
C ILE A 55 17.95 -15.29 6.54
N ILE A 56 18.83 -14.62 7.26
CA ILE A 56 18.63 -14.22 8.67
C ILE A 56 17.35 -13.42 8.82
N THR A 57 17.10 -12.49 7.90
CA THR A 57 15.85 -11.73 7.87
C THR A 57 14.64 -12.64 7.71
N ALA A 58 14.67 -13.60 6.79
CA ALA A 58 13.57 -14.54 6.59
C ALA A 58 13.33 -15.41 7.83
N ILE A 59 14.38 -15.81 8.54
CA ILE A 59 14.29 -16.61 9.78
C ILE A 59 13.72 -15.76 10.91
N VAL A 60 14.38 -14.64 11.25
CA VAL A 60 14.06 -13.85 12.45
C VAL A 60 12.73 -13.12 12.28
N ALA A 61 12.57 -12.40 11.17
CA ALA A 61 11.36 -11.66 10.92
C ALA A 61 10.18 -12.58 10.58
N GLY A 62 10.41 -13.68 9.85
CA GLY A 62 9.39 -14.68 9.58
C GLY A 62 8.83 -15.30 10.86
N LEU A 63 9.72 -15.62 11.82
CA LEU A 63 9.34 -16.12 13.15
C LEU A 63 8.52 -15.06 13.92
N ALA A 64 9.02 -13.83 13.98
CA ALA A 64 8.38 -12.76 14.74
C ALA A 64 7.00 -12.37 14.18
N ILE A 65 6.86 -12.23 12.86
CA ILE A 65 5.60 -11.94 12.20
C ILE A 65 4.58 -13.04 12.45
N SER A 66 4.99 -14.30 12.35
CA SER A 66 4.10 -15.44 12.62
C SER A 66 3.69 -15.53 14.08
N ALA A 67 4.57 -15.22 15.03
CA ALA A 67 4.28 -15.28 16.45
C ALA A 67 3.40 -14.11 16.95
N PHE A 68 3.68 -12.90 16.47
CA PHE A 68 3.07 -11.67 16.99
C PHE A 68 2.08 -11.00 16.03
N GLY A 69 1.98 -11.46 14.78
CA GLY A 69 1.14 -10.87 13.75
C GLY A 69 -0.37 -11.06 13.96
N GLY A 70 -1.13 -10.26 13.23
CA GLY A 70 -2.59 -10.27 13.23
C GLY A 70 -3.23 -11.14 12.14
N SER A 71 -2.43 -11.80 11.29
CA SER A 71 -2.88 -12.76 10.26
C SER A 71 -2.57 -14.19 10.68
N LYS A 72 -3.45 -15.14 10.30
CA LYS A 72 -3.22 -16.57 10.60
C LYS A 72 -2.20 -17.24 9.69
N VAL A 73 -2.01 -16.72 8.48
CA VAL A 73 -1.30 -17.43 7.40
C VAL A 73 -0.15 -16.64 6.81
N GLN A 74 0.06 -15.41 7.26
CA GLN A 74 1.09 -14.52 6.72
C GLN A 74 2.50 -15.07 6.97
N ILE A 75 3.30 -15.06 5.92
CA ILE A 75 4.72 -15.38 5.97
C ILE A 75 5.51 -14.10 5.70
N GLY A 76 6.36 -13.72 6.66
CA GLY A 76 7.20 -12.55 6.55
C GLY A 76 8.64 -12.85 6.12
N GLY A 77 9.36 -11.79 5.79
CA GLY A 77 10.78 -11.84 5.44
C GLY A 77 11.19 -10.71 4.48
N PRO A 78 12.39 -10.75 3.89
CA PRO A 78 12.81 -9.76 2.91
C PRO A 78 11.94 -9.85 1.66
N THR A 79 11.62 -8.70 1.05
CA THR A 79 10.82 -8.61 -0.18
C THR A 79 11.53 -7.78 -1.24
N GLY A 80 11.11 -7.97 -2.49
CA GLY A 80 11.64 -7.21 -3.62
C GLY A 80 11.42 -5.70 -3.49
N ALA A 81 10.33 -5.29 -2.85
CA ALA A 81 10.02 -3.88 -2.65
C ALA A 81 11.05 -3.13 -1.83
N PHE A 82 11.71 -3.80 -0.90
CA PHE A 82 12.77 -3.18 -0.10
C PHE A 82 14.12 -3.06 -0.81
N ILE A 83 14.36 -3.73 -1.94
CA ILE A 83 15.66 -3.72 -2.63
C ILE A 83 16.14 -2.29 -2.88
N VAL A 84 15.29 -1.46 -3.46
CA VAL A 84 15.64 -0.09 -3.85
C VAL A 84 15.93 0.79 -2.64
N ILE A 85 15.06 0.71 -1.61
CA ILE A 85 15.21 1.49 -0.37
C ILE A 85 16.47 1.07 0.38
N VAL A 86 16.66 -0.22 0.55
CA VAL A 86 17.79 -0.78 1.29
C VAL A 86 19.11 -0.42 0.60
N SER A 87 19.21 -0.59 -0.73
CA SER A 87 20.40 -0.21 -1.49
C SER A 87 20.67 1.29 -1.45
N GLY A 88 19.62 2.13 -1.49
CA GLY A 88 19.74 3.58 -1.37
C GLY A 88 20.25 4.02 0.01
N ILE A 89 19.71 3.45 1.08
CA ILE A 89 20.15 3.73 2.46
C ILE A 89 21.61 3.28 2.67
N ILE A 90 21.97 2.09 2.17
CA ILE A 90 23.35 1.60 2.24
C ILE A 90 24.31 2.53 1.51
N GLY A 91 23.92 3.00 0.32
CA GLY A 91 24.76 3.92 -0.48
C GLY A 91 25.02 5.26 0.22
N GLN A 92 24.06 5.77 0.99
CA GLN A 92 24.17 7.07 1.66
C GLN A 92 24.68 6.97 3.11
N TYR A 93 24.25 5.95 3.85
CA TYR A 93 24.47 5.86 5.31
C TYR A 93 25.19 4.58 5.75
N GLY A 94 25.56 3.72 4.79
CA GLY A 94 26.20 2.45 5.08
C GLY A 94 25.26 1.42 5.73
N ILE A 95 25.84 0.26 6.10
CA ILE A 95 25.11 -0.84 6.74
C ILE A 95 24.63 -0.48 8.15
N GLU A 96 25.41 0.31 8.90
CA GLU A 96 25.01 0.77 10.23
C GLU A 96 23.80 1.69 10.16
N GLY A 97 23.77 2.62 9.18
CA GLY A 97 22.61 3.46 8.92
C GLY A 97 21.36 2.66 8.58
N LEU A 98 21.49 1.60 7.77
CA LEU A 98 20.38 0.69 7.49
C LEU A 98 19.86 0.00 8.75
N THR A 99 20.77 -0.48 9.61
CA THR A 99 20.42 -1.14 10.88
C THR A 99 19.61 -0.20 11.78
N ILE A 100 20.06 1.05 11.94
CA ILE A 100 19.38 2.08 12.74
C ILE A 100 18.02 2.44 12.11
N ALA A 101 17.99 2.68 10.80
CA ALA A 101 16.73 3.00 10.09
C ALA A 101 15.70 1.88 10.22
N THR A 102 16.13 0.61 10.17
CA THR A 102 15.23 -0.54 10.34
C THR A 102 14.68 -0.66 11.75
N LEU A 103 15.53 -0.43 12.77
CA LEU A 103 15.10 -0.37 14.18
C LEU A 103 14.06 0.73 14.40
N MET A 104 14.32 1.93 13.88
CA MET A 104 13.40 3.06 13.97
C MET A 104 12.08 2.76 13.23
N ALA A 105 12.16 2.14 12.06
CA ALA A 105 10.96 1.71 11.31
C ALA A 105 10.13 0.71 12.11
N GLY A 106 10.77 -0.21 12.83
CA GLY A 106 10.10 -1.14 13.75
C GLY A 106 9.33 -0.40 14.86
N VAL A 107 9.93 0.64 15.45
CA VAL A 107 9.28 1.49 16.45
C VAL A 107 8.08 2.24 15.84
N PHE A 108 8.23 2.81 14.63
CA PHE A 108 7.13 3.47 13.93
C PHE A 108 5.97 2.52 13.62
N LEU A 109 6.26 1.30 13.17
CA LEU A 109 5.24 0.27 12.89
C LEU A 109 4.47 -0.11 14.16
N ILE A 110 5.15 -0.28 15.30
CA ILE A 110 4.48 -0.50 16.59
C ILE A 110 3.59 0.71 16.91
N GLY A 111 4.12 1.93 16.76
CA GLY A 111 3.35 3.16 16.95
C GLY A 111 2.10 3.21 16.05
N PHE A 112 2.22 2.88 14.76
CA PHE A 112 1.09 2.81 13.84
C PHE A 112 0.04 1.81 14.30
N GLY A 113 0.45 0.62 14.76
CA GLY A 113 -0.46 -0.38 15.29
C GLY A 113 -1.20 0.09 16.55
N LEU A 114 -0.48 0.67 17.52
CA LEU A 114 -1.03 1.17 18.78
C LEU A 114 -1.97 2.38 18.59
N LEU A 115 -1.65 3.25 17.64
CA LEU A 115 -2.47 4.40 17.27
C LEU A 115 -3.64 4.03 16.32
N HIS A 116 -3.85 2.74 16.03
CA HIS A 116 -4.91 2.23 15.15
C HIS A 116 -4.82 2.74 13.70
N LEU A 117 -3.62 3.11 13.24
CA LEU A 117 -3.39 3.60 11.88
C LEU A 117 -3.48 2.50 10.82
N GLY A 118 -3.50 1.22 11.20
CA GLY A 118 -3.74 0.11 10.28
C GLY A 118 -5.05 0.21 9.48
N THR A 119 -6.03 0.93 10.01
CA THR A 119 -7.27 1.24 9.29
C THR A 119 -7.10 2.39 8.28
N ILE A 120 -6.16 3.30 8.51
CA ILE A 120 -5.92 4.47 7.63
C ILE A 120 -5.19 4.06 6.36
N ILE A 121 -4.29 3.08 6.43
CA ILE A 121 -3.55 2.57 5.27
C ILE A 121 -4.50 2.00 4.20
N LYS A 122 -5.71 1.56 4.59
CA LYS A 122 -6.77 1.14 3.65
C LYS A 122 -7.27 2.27 2.75
N TYR A 123 -7.02 3.52 3.12
CA TYR A 123 -7.40 4.69 2.31
C TYR A 123 -6.36 5.10 1.28
N ILE A 124 -5.22 4.40 1.19
CA ILE A 124 -4.26 4.66 0.11
C ILE A 124 -4.89 4.23 -1.22
N PRO A 125 -5.02 5.16 -2.18
CA PRO A 125 -5.66 4.87 -3.46
C PRO A 125 -4.96 3.77 -4.25
N TYR A 126 -5.74 2.86 -4.82
CA TYR A 126 -5.21 1.73 -5.59
C TYR A 126 -4.26 2.12 -6.74
N PRO A 127 -4.47 3.24 -7.50
CA PRO A 127 -3.52 3.70 -8.50
C PRO A 127 -2.11 3.97 -7.97
N ILE A 128 -1.96 4.46 -6.73
CA ILE A 128 -0.65 4.67 -6.10
C ILE A 128 0.05 3.32 -5.91
N ILE A 129 -0.65 2.33 -5.36
CA ILE A 129 -0.10 1.00 -5.10
C ILE A 129 0.38 0.36 -6.41
N VAL A 130 -0.44 0.39 -7.46
CA VAL A 130 -0.08 -0.19 -8.75
C VAL A 130 1.05 0.57 -9.44
N GLY A 131 1.01 1.91 -9.45
CA GLY A 131 2.07 2.74 -10.02
C GLY A 131 3.43 2.48 -9.37
N PHE A 132 3.43 2.47 -8.06
CA PHE A 132 4.56 2.19 -7.22
C PHE A 132 5.13 0.77 -7.40
N THR A 133 4.31 -0.29 -7.30
CA THR A 133 4.79 -1.68 -7.46
C THR A 133 5.31 -1.94 -8.87
N SER A 134 4.68 -1.35 -9.89
CA SER A 134 5.17 -1.42 -11.27
C SER A 134 6.50 -0.68 -11.46
N GLY A 135 6.67 0.49 -10.81
CA GLY A 135 7.93 1.24 -10.83
C GLY A 135 9.07 0.46 -10.16
N ILE A 136 8.82 -0.13 -8.98
CA ILE A 136 9.79 -1.02 -8.32
C ILE A 136 10.17 -2.19 -9.23
N ALA A 137 9.22 -2.80 -9.90
CA ALA A 137 9.50 -3.92 -10.78
C ALA A 137 10.46 -3.55 -11.91
N VAL A 138 10.27 -2.36 -12.52
CA VAL A 138 11.20 -1.82 -13.54
C VAL A 138 12.58 -1.57 -12.93
N THR A 139 12.65 -1.01 -11.72
CA THR A 139 13.93 -0.74 -11.07
C THR A 139 14.65 -2.04 -10.70
N ILE A 140 13.94 -3.05 -10.15
CA ILE A 140 14.53 -4.38 -9.88
C ILE A 140 15.07 -4.97 -11.18
N PHE A 141 14.27 -5.02 -12.25
CA PHE A 141 14.73 -5.51 -13.54
C PHE A 141 16.01 -4.81 -13.98
N THR A 142 16.04 -3.48 -13.92
CA THR A 142 17.22 -2.68 -14.30
C THR A 142 18.45 -3.06 -13.48
N THR A 143 18.32 -3.30 -12.17
CA THR A 143 19.46 -3.69 -11.33
C THR A 143 20.01 -5.07 -11.67
N GLN A 144 19.21 -5.94 -12.28
CA GLN A 144 19.60 -7.32 -12.60
C GLN A 144 20.26 -7.47 -13.98
N VAL A 145 20.20 -6.46 -14.84
CA VAL A 145 20.70 -6.56 -16.23
C VAL A 145 22.19 -6.90 -16.27
N LYS A 146 23.01 -6.31 -15.40
CA LYS A 146 24.45 -6.60 -15.31
C LYS A 146 24.72 -8.08 -15.04
N ASP A 147 24.14 -8.62 -13.97
CA ASP A 147 24.38 -9.98 -13.52
C ASP A 147 23.69 -11.00 -14.45
N LEU A 148 22.52 -10.67 -15.03
CA LEU A 148 21.81 -11.51 -15.98
C LEU A 148 22.63 -11.77 -17.27
N LEU A 149 23.29 -10.72 -17.75
CA LEU A 149 24.10 -10.77 -18.98
C LEU A 149 25.58 -11.00 -18.72
N GLY A 150 26.00 -11.09 -17.45
CA GLY A 150 27.41 -11.24 -17.07
C GLY A 150 28.30 -10.09 -17.53
N MET A 151 27.77 -8.85 -17.53
CA MET A 151 28.50 -7.69 -17.97
C MET A 151 29.67 -7.37 -17.03
N GLN A 152 30.87 -7.26 -17.56
CA GLN A 152 32.06 -6.84 -16.81
C GLN A 152 32.08 -5.30 -16.73
N MET A 153 31.82 -4.78 -15.53
CA MET A 153 31.76 -3.35 -15.24
C MET A 153 32.39 -3.08 -13.87
N ASP A 154 33.29 -2.11 -13.79
CA ASP A 154 33.95 -1.73 -12.54
C ASP A 154 32.99 -1.14 -11.50
N SER A 155 32.06 -0.32 -11.95
CA SER A 155 31.02 0.28 -11.12
C SER A 155 29.69 0.41 -11.88
N VAL A 156 28.59 0.28 -11.15
CA VAL A 156 27.23 0.49 -11.69
C VAL A 156 26.66 1.77 -11.06
N PRO A 157 26.30 2.79 -11.87
CA PRO A 157 25.70 4.01 -11.36
C PRO A 157 24.41 3.73 -10.57
N SER A 158 24.15 4.54 -9.56
CA SER A 158 22.93 4.42 -8.73
C SER A 158 21.70 5.00 -9.45
N ASP A 159 21.91 6.06 -10.24
CA ASP A 159 20.83 6.72 -11.00
C ASP A 159 20.33 5.82 -12.15
N PHE A 160 19.02 5.84 -12.38
CA PHE A 160 18.37 5.00 -13.38
C PHE A 160 18.84 5.30 -14.81
N ILE A 161 18.93 6.59 -15.17
CA ILE A 161 19.29 7.00 -16.53
C ILE A 161 20.76 6.75 -16.80
N GLU A 162 21.63 7.12 -15.86
CA GLU A 162 23.08 6.88 -15.95
C GLU A 162 23.38 5.37 -16.02
N ARG A 163 22.64 4.55 -15.28
CA ARG A 163 22.77 3.09 -15.28
C ARG A 163 22.48 2.49 -16.66
N TRP A 164 21.39 2.91 -17.31
CA TRP A 164 21.09 2.46 -18.67
C TRP A 164 22.12 2.97 -19.67
N GLY A 165 22.62 4.20 -19.52
CA GLY A 165 23.74 4.71 -20.31
C GLY A 165 24.99 3.84 -20.19
N ALA A 166 25.35 3.44 -18.96
CA ALA A 166 26.47 2.55 -18.69
C ALA A 166 26.26 1.15 -19.29
N TYR A 167 25.06 0.58 -19.23
CA TYR A 167 24.75 -0.70 -19.88
C TYR A 167 24.89 -0.64 -21.39
N PHE A 168 24.41 0.41 -22.05
CA PHE A 168 24.55 0.57 -23.52
C PHE A 168 26.01 0.71 -23.94
N GLN A 169 26.85 1.38 -23.13
CA GLN A 169 28.28 1.54 -23.41
C GLN A 169 29.05 0.19 -23.24
N ASN A 170 28.56 -0.70 -22.39
CA ASN A 170 29.22 -1.98 -22.07
C ASN A 170 28.56 -3.21 -22.75
N LEU A 171 27.71 -3.02 -23.75
CA LEU A 171 27.07 -4.13 -24.49
C LEU A 171 28.07 -5.08 -25.15
N THR A 172 29.26 -4.63 -25.46
CA THR A 172 30.33 -5.46 -26.05
C THR A 172 31.05 -6.35 -25.02
N HIS A 173 30.83 -6.10 -23.72
CA HIS A 173 31.46 -6.85 -22.63
C HIS A 173 30.50 -7.83 -21.95
N ILE A 174 29.55 -8.40 -22.71
CA ILE A 174 28.64 -9.44 -22.25
C ILE A 174 29.37 -10.77 -22.23
N ASP A 175 29.26 -11.52 -21.11
CA ASP A 175 29.70 -12.91 -21.05
C ASP A 175 28.61 -13.85 -21.61
N PRO A 176 28.85 -14.55 -22.74
CA PRO A 176 27.86 -15.41 -23.38
C PRO A 176 27.37 -16.55 -22.46
N TRP A 177 28.26 -17.10 -21.64
CA TRP A 177 27.93 -18.22 -20.75
C TRP A 177 27.02 -17.79 -19.61
N SER A 178 27.35 -16.67 -18.95
CA SER A 178 26.48 -16.07 -17.92
C SER A 178 25.12 -15.67 -18.49
N ALA A 179 25.09 -15.03 -19.67
CA ALA A 179 23.85 -14.68 -20.34
C ALA A 179 22.99 -15.92 -20.66
N ALA A 180 23.61 -17.00 -21.16
CA ALA A 180 22.92 -18.26 -21.43
C ALA A 180 22.32 -18.87 -20.15
N ILE A 181 23.07 -18.90 -19.04
CA ILE A 181 22.59 -19.37 -17.74
C ILE A 181 21.43 -18.50 -17.23
N GLY A 182 21.56 -17.17 -17.29
CA GLY A 182 20.52 -16.25 -16.86
C GLY A 182 19.22 -16.42 -17.64
N LEU A 183 19.30 -16.44 -18.97
CA LEU A 183 18.13 -16.63 -19.85
C LEU A 183 17.52 -18.02 -19.71
N ALA A 184 18.36 -19.07 -19.58
CA ALA A 184 17.87 -20.43 -19.33
C ALA A 184 17.15 -20.51 -17.98
N SER A 185 17.64 -19.83 -16.94
CA SER A 185 16.96 -19.75 -15.65
C SER A 185 15.57 -19.12 -15.77
N VAL A 186 15.45 -18.01 -16.50
CA VAL A 186 14.15 -17.37 -16.79
C VAL A 186 13.22 -18.34 -17.52
N ALA A 187 13.73 -19.04 -18.55
CA ALA A 187 12.94 -20.00 -19.31
C ALA A 187 12.46 -21.18 -18.43
N ILE A 188 13.33 -21.75 -17.60
CA ILE A 188 12.97 -22.84 -16.67
C ILE A 188 11.87 -22.38 -15.73
N ILE A 189 12.00 -21.19 -15.13
CA ILE A 189 11.00 -20.67 -14.18
C ILE A 189 9.66 -20.42 -14.89
N ALA A 190 9.68 -19.90 -16.12
CA ALA A 190 8.47 -19.62 -16.89
C ALA A 190 7.73 -20.90 -17.34
N VAL A 191 8.47 -21.99 -17.62
CA VAL A 191 7.91 -23.27 -18.08
C VAL A 191 7.53 -24.19 -16.91
N SER A 192 8.23 -24.10 -15.79
CA SER A 192 8.06 -25.01 -14.64
C SER A 192 6.61 -25.16 -14.13
N PRO A 193 5.73 -24.14 -14.11
CA PRO A 193 4.35 -24.30 -13.67
C PRO A 193 3.52 -25.21 -14.58
N LYS A 194 3.96 -25.42 -15.85
CA LYS A 194 3.32 -26.33 -16.78
C LYS A 194 3.73 -27.80 -16.52
N VAL A 195 4.91 -28.01 -15.93
CA VAL A 195 5.47 -29.34 -15.65
C VAL A 195 5.08 -29.79 -14.23
N SER A 196 5.25 -28.95 -13.26
CA SER A 196 4.91 -29.25 -11.86
C SER A 196 4.39 -28.01 -11.14
N LYS A 197 3.23 -28.14 -10.51
CA LYS A 197 2.67 -27.10 -9.63
C LYS A 197 3.17 -27.21 -8.17
N LYS A 198 3.84 -28.33 -7.84
CA LYS A 198 4.29 -28.62 -6.46
C LYS A 198 5.68 -28.09 -6.16
N VAL A 199 6.56 -28.01 -7.15
CA VAL A 199 7.94 -27.55 -6.99
C VAL A 199 8.10 -26.18 -7.62
N PRO A 200 8.61 -25.18 -6.87
CA PRO A 200 8.81 -23.83 -7.39
C PRO A 200 9.85 -23.81 -8.51
N GLY A 201 9.54 -23.10 -9.58
CA GLY A 201 10.42 -22.97 -10.72
C GLY A 201 11.79 -22.34 -10.39
N SER A 202 11.83 -21.41 -9.44
CA SER A 202 13.07 -20.81 -8.97
C SER A 202 14.02 -21.83 -8.34
N LEU A 203 13.50 -22.77 -7.55
CA LEU A 203 14.30 -23.82 -6.95
C LEU A 203 14.85 -24.78 -8.03
N ILE A 204 14.00 -25.16 -9.00
CA ILE A 204 14.42 -26.02 -10.12
C ILE A 204 15.53 -25.33 -10.92
N ALA A 205 15.34 -24.04 -11.25
CA ALA A 205 16.33 -23.26 -12.01
C ALA A 205 17.67 -23.20 -11.26
N ILE A 206 17.66 -22.94 -9.96
CA ILE A 206 18.89 -22.86 -9.16
C ILE A 206 19.61 -24.20 -9.14
N ILE A 207 18.93 -25.30 -8.86
CA ILE A 207 19.57 -26.64 -8.82
C ILE A 207 20.14 -26.99 -10.20
N VAL A 208 19.33 -26.87 -11.24
CA VAL A 208 19.75 -27.24 -12.61
C VAL A 208 20.90 -26.36 -13.09
N MET A 209 20.79 -25.02 -12.93
CA MET A 209 21.83 -24.12 -13.43
C MET A 209 23.10 -24.15 -12.57
N THR A 210 23.02 -24.47 -11.29
CA THR A 210 24.20 -24.72 -10.46
C THR A 210 24.96 -25.95 -10.94
N VAL A 211 24.27 -27.07 -11.23
CA VAL A 211 24.88 -28.26 -11.76
C VAL A 211 25.49 -27.97 -13.14
N VAL A 212 24.78 -27.28 -14.04
CA VAL A 212 25.29 -26.90 -15.36
C VAL A 212 26.54 -26.02 -15.23
N ALA A 213 26.54 -25.03 -14.36
CA ALA A 213 27.70 -24.15 -14.15
C ALA A 213 28.92 -24.91 -13.60
N LEU A 214 28.71 -25.86 -12.68
CA LEU A 214 29.77 -26.71 -12.17
C LEU A 214 30.37 -27.60 -13.30
N LEU A 215 29.52 -28.21 -14.11
CA LEU A 215 29.95 -29.02 -15.25
C LEU A 215 30.71 -28.18 -16.29
N LEU A 216 30.28 -26.96 -16.57
CA LEU A 216 30.97 -26.04 -17.48
C LEU A 216 32.35 -25.62 -16.93
N LYS A 217 32.43 -25.34 -15.62
CA LYS A 217 33.73 -25.03 -14.97
C LYS A 217 34.68 -26.22 -15.01
N GLU A 218 34.21 -27.44 -14.72
CA GLU A 218 35.01 -28.67 -14.62
C GLU A 218 35.45 -29.20 -16.00
N TYR A 219 34.49 -29.34 -16.92
CA TYR A 219 34.76 -30.04 -18.20
C TYR A 219 35.04 -29.11 -19.39
N ALA A 220 34.50 -27.88 -19.38
CA ALA A 220 34.71 -26.90 -20.45
C ALA A 220 35.67 -25.79 -20.10
N SER A 221 36.25 -25.81 -18.88
CA SER A 221 37.19 -24.80 -18.37
C SER A 221 36.65 -23.35 -18.47
N VAL A 222 35.34 -23.20 -18.37
CA VAL A 222 34.68 -21.89 -18.41
C VAL A 222 34.83 -21.20 -17.04
N THR A 223 35.74 -20.25 -16.93
CA THR A 223 36.02 -19.51 -15.68
C THR A 223 35.23 -18.21 -15.56
N SER A 224 34.55 -17.77 -16.63
CA SER A 224 33.83 -16.48 -16.66
C SER A 224 32.52 -16.46 -15.88
N ILE A 225 31.96 -17.63 -15.52
CA ILE A 225 30.71 -17.73 -14.78
C ILE A 225 30.97 -17.39 -13.31
N GLU A 226 30.50 -16.23 -12.88
CA GLU A 226 30.60 -15.77 -11.49
C GLU A 226 29.55 -16.49 -10.61
N THR A 227 29.98 -17.01 -9.46
CA THR A 227 29.12 -17.65 -8.46
C THR A 227 29.03 -16.80 -7.19
N ILE A 228 28.13 -17.14 -6.29
CA ILE A 228 28.03 -16.44 -4.98
C ILE A 228 29.36 -16.54 -4.24
N GLY A 229 30.03 -17.69 -4.27
CA GLY A 229 31.32 -17.91 -3.59
C GLY A 229 32.47 -17.09 -4.17
N ASP A 230 32.40 -16.70 -5.45
CA ASP A 230 33.39 -15.82 -6.07
C ASP A 230 33.23 -14.36 -5.59
N ARG A 231 32.03 -13.95 -5.22
CA ARG A 231 31.70 -12.56 -4.78
C ARG A 231 31.62 -12.39 -3.26
N PHE A 232 31.18 -13.42 -2.53
CA PHE A 232 30.92 -13.37 -1.10
C PHE A 232 31.59 -14.53 -0.36
N SER A 233 32.21 -14.23 0.79
CA SER A 233 32.69 -15.26 1.72
C SER A 233 31.53 -15.74 2.60
N ILE A 234 30.96 -16.92 2.32
CA ILE A 234 29.81 -17.46 3.04
C ILE A 234 30.24 -18.04 4.39
N LYS A 235 29.63 -17.58 5.47
CA LYS A 235 29.85 -18.06 6.83
C LYS A 235 28.54 -18.58 7.43
N SER A 236 28.42 -19.89 7.58
CA SER A 236 27.31 -20.55 8.28
C SER A 236 27.49 -20.46 9.79
N GLN A 237 27.29 -19.28 10.36
CA GLN A 237 27.38 -19.08 11.80
C GLN A 237 26.03 -18.65 12.36
N MET A 238 25.73 -19.13 13.57
CA MET A 238 24.52 -18.70 14.29
C MET A 238 24.46 -17.17 14.35
N PRO A 239 23.33 -16.54 13.99
CA PRO A 239 23.19 -15.09 14.07
C PRO A 239 23.48 -14.60 15.48
N ARG A 240 24.41 -13.65 15.61
CA ARG A 240 24.73 -13.05 16.92
C ARG A 240 24.00 -11.73 17.07
N MET A 241 23.51 -11.47 18.26
CA MET A 241 22.92 -10.17 18.59
C MET A 241 23.99 -9.08 18.57
N THR A 242 23.76 -8.07 17.78
CA THR A 242 24.62 -6.87 17.72
C THR A 242 23.73 -5.63 17.79
N MET A 243 24.09 -4.71 18.69
CA MET A 243 23.39 -3.42 18.79
C MET A 243 24.28 -2.36 18.15
N PRO A 244 23.76 -1.54 17.22
CA PRO A 244 24.52 -0.42 16.67
C PRO A 244 24.72 0.66 17.73
N ALA A 245 25.80 1.42 17.61
CA ALA A 245 25.98 2.63 18.39
C ALA A 245 25.00 3.71 17.89
N LEU A 246 24.13 4.19 18.78
CA LEU A 246 23.11 5.18 18.43
C LEU A 246 23.65 6.59 18.73
N SER A 247 23.78 7.43 17.71
CA SER A 247 24.04 8.87 17.89
C SER A 247 22.78 9.69 17.55
N TRP A 248 22.58 10.80 18.25
CA TRP A 248 21.42 11.68 18.02
C TRP A 248 21.39 12.28 16.60
N GLU A 249 22.55 12.56 16.04
CA GLU A 249 22.68 13.08 14.67
C GLU A 249 22.28 12.05 13.63
N GLN A 250 22.71 10.79 13.79
CA GLN A 250 22.30 9.69 12.93
C GLN A 250 20.78 9.43 13.01
N ILE A 251 20.22 9.45 14.23
CA ILE A 251 18.77 9.29 14.41
C ILE A 251 18.00 10.36 13.62
N LYS A 252 18.39 11.64 13.74
CA LYS A 252 17.75 12.74 12.99
C LYS A 252 17.82 12.53 11.47
N ALA A 253 19.00 12.18 10.97
CA ALA A 253 19.21 11.97 9.53
C ALA A 253 18.41 10.77 8.98
N LEU A 254 18.13 9.77 9.81
CA LEU A 254 17.48 8.53 9.42
C LEU A 254 15.96 8.50 9.66
N VAL A 255 15.35 9.57 10.18
CA VAL A 255 13.89 9.62 10.41
C VAL A 255 13.12 9.40 9.12
N ALA A 256 13.45 10.11 8.03
CA ALA A 256 12.76 9.98 6.76
C ALA A 256 12.96 8.58 6.12
N PRO A 257 14.18 8.05 5.99
CA PRO A 257 14.39 6.67 5.57
C PRO A 257 13.64 5.63 6.41
N ALA A 258 13.65 5.77 7.73
CA ALA A 258 12.96 4.87 8.64
C ALA A 258 11.43 4.94 8.46
N LEU A 259 10.88 6.13 8.30
CA LEU A 259 9.46 6.32 8.02
C LEU A 259 9.07 5.67 6.69
N THR A 260 9.91 5.79 5.66
CA THR A 260 9.70 5.15 4.36
C THR A 260 9.65 3.63 4.49
N ILE A 261 10.59 3.02 5.21
CA ILE A 261 10.58 1.58 5.50
C ILE A 261 9.29 1.19 6.24
N ALA A 262 8.88 1.97 7.25
CA ALA A 262 7.69 1.69 8.04
C ALA A 262 6.41 1.77 7.21
N VAL A 263 6.24 2.82 6.42
CA VAL A 263 5.05 3.01 5.56
C VAL A 263 4.97 1.92 4.49
N LEU A 264 6.08 1.65 3.81
CA LEU A 264 6.12 0.58 2.81
C LEU A 264 5.85 -0.79 3.43
N GLY A 265 6.51 -1.10 4.55
CA GLY A 265 6.30 -2.36 5.27
C GLY A 265 4.85 -2.52 5.73
N ALA A 266 4.22 -1.44 6.19
CA ALA A 266 2.81 -1.43 6.55
C ALA A 266 1.89 -1.70 5.34
N ILE A 267 2.12 -1.01 4.21
CA ILE A 267 1.32 -1.18 2.98
C ILE A 267 1.43 -2.61 2.47
N GLU A 268 2.63 -3.13 2.28
CA GLU A 268 2.85 -4.48 1.75
C GLU A 268 2.31 -5.56 2.67
N SER A 269 2.54 -5.43 3.98
CA SER A 269 2.06 -6.38 4.96
C SER A 269 0.54 -6.45 5.00
N LEU A 270 -0.14 -5.29 5.06
CA LEU A 270 -1.60 -5.26 5.09
C LEU A 270 -2.23 -5.66 3.76
N LEU A 271 -1.57 -5.35 2.63
CA LEU A 271 -1.99 -5.84 1.32
C LEU A 271 -1.87 -7.37 1.24
N SER A 272 -0.75 -7.93 1.69
CA SER A 272 -0.53 -9.38 1.75
C SER A 272 -1.58 -10.07 2.62
N ALA A 273 -1.86 -9.52 3.80
CA ALA A 273 -2.89 -10.04 4.71
C ALA A 273 -4.30 -9.95 4.10
N THR A 274 -4.63 -8.85 3.41
CA THR A 274 -5.94 -8.67 2.76
C THR A 274 -6.13 -9.67 1.60
N VAL A 275 -5.10 -9.89 0.79
CA VAL A 275 -5.14 -10.90 -0.28
C VAL A 275 -5.33 -12.30 0.31
N ALA A 276 -4.61 -12.60 1.40
CA ALA A 276 -4.75 -13.88 2.10
C ALA A 276 -6.17 -14.08 2.65
N ASP A 277 -6.74 -13.07 3.29
CA ASP A 277 -8.12 -13.10 3.81
C ASP A 277 -9.13 -13.46 2.73
N GLY A 278 -9.00 -12.84 1.54
CA GLY A 278 -9.87 -13.12 0.40
C GLY A 278 -9.83 -14.58 -0.09
N VAL A 279 -8.68 -15.25 0.11
CA VAL A 279 -8.51 -16.65 -0.31
C VAL A 279 -8.97 -17.64 0.75
N ILE A 280 -8.73 -17.35 2.04
CA ILE A 280 -9.07 -18.27 3.14
C ILE A 280 -10.44 -17.98 3.77
N GLY A 281 -11.10 -16.87 3.42
CA GLY A 281 -12.38 -16.47 4.00
C GLY A 281 -12.29 -16.06 5.47
N ASP A 282 -11.18 -15.45 5.88
CA ASP A 282 -10.95 -14.94 7.26
C ASP A 282 -10.72 -13.42 7.25
N HIS A 283 -10.52 -12.85 8.43
CA HIS A 283 -10.17 -11.45 8.62
C HIS A 283 -8.96 -11.31 9.54
N HIS A 284 -7.93 -10.62 9.04
CA HIS A 284 -6.78 -10.26 9.85
C HIS A 284 -7.09 -9.04 10.74
N ASN A 285 -6.33 -8.89 11.83
CA ASN A 285 -6.32 -7.66 12.61
C ASN A 285 -5.17 -6.77 12.15
N SER A 286 -5.50 -5.71 11.39
CA SER A 286 -4.51 -4.80 10.78
C SER A 286 -3.57 -4.15 11.80
N ASN A 287 -4.09 -3.75 12.98
CA ASN A 287 -3.28 -3.09 14.00
C ASN A 287 -2.33 -4.06 14.69
N THR A 288 -2.82 -5.27 15.02
CA THR A 288 -1.98 -6.34 15.56
C THR A 288 -0.91 -6.77 14.55
N GLU A 289 -1.26 -6.81 13.26
CA GLU A 289 -0.31 -7.11 12.20
C GLU A 289 0.84 -6.10 12.15
N LEU A 290 0.52 -4.79 12.20
CA LEU A 290 1.55 -3.74 12.22
C LEU A 290 2.47 -3.83 13.44
N VAL A 291 1.93 -4.17 14.62
CA VAL A 291 2.77 -4.39 15.80
C VAL A 291 3.69 -5.61 15.60
N GLY A 292 3.17 -6.71 15.05
CA GLY A 292 3.98 -7.88 14.71
C GLY A 292 5.10 -7.56 13.72
N GLN A 293 4.80 -6.78 12.68
CA GLN A 293 5.78 -6.28 11.72
C GLN A 293 6.82 -5.37 12.37
N GLY A 294 6.40 -4.53 13.33
CA GLY A 294 7.29 -3.66 14.09
C GLY A 294 8.26 -4.46 14.95
N VAL A 295 7.77 -5.47 15.69
CA VAL A 295 8.62 -6.39 16.45
C VAL A 295 9.63 -7.10 15.54
N ALA A 296 9.19 -7.54 14.37
CA ALA A 296 10.06 -8.19 13.39
C ALA A 296 11.18 -7.26 12.88
N ASN A 297 10.85 -5.99 12.60
CA ASN A 297 11.81 -4.99 12.13
C ASN A 297 12.73 -4.45 13.26
N ILE A 298 12.39 -4.67 14.52
CA ILE A 298 13.32 -4.49 15.64
C ILE A 298 14.27 -5.68 15.75
N LEU A 299 13.74 -6.91 15.71
CA LEU A 299 14.56 -8.10 15.91
C LEU A 299 15.48 -8.39 14.71
N SER A 300 14.99 -8.22 13.47
CA SER A 300 15.77 -8.52 12.25
C SER A 300 17.16 -7.86 12.26
N PRO A 301 17.31 -6.53 12.40
CA PRO A 301 18.63 -5.88 12.38
C PRO A 301 19.49 -6.21 13.60
N ILE A 302 18.89 -6.50 14.76
CA ILE A 302 19.65 -6.95 15.96
C ILE A 302 20.39 -8.26 15.68
N PHE A 303 19.81 -9.16 14.90
CA PHE A 303 20.43 -10.40 14.47
C PHE A 303 21.21 -10.27 13.14
N GLY A 304 21.40 -9.06 12.64
CA GLY A 304 22.16 -8.78 11.42
C GLY A 304 21.36 -8.90 10.12
N GLY A 305 20.04 -8.96 10.21
CA GLY A 305 19.14 -8.95 9.04
C GLY A 305 18.88 -7.54 8.50
N ILE A 306 18.03 -7.47 7.49
CA ILE A 306 17.57 -6.25 6.81
C ILE A 306 16.06 -6.04 7.07
N PRO A 307 15.45 -4.93 6.60
CA PRO A 307 14.02 -4.71 6.73
C PRO A 307 13.18 -5.86 6.18
N ALA A 308 12.07 -6.14 6.84
CA ALA A 308 11.15 -7.21 6.51
C ALA A 308 9.70 -6.77 6.49
N THR A 309 8.89 -7.48 5.72
CA THR A 309 7.44 -7.31 5.70
C THR A 309 6.73 -8.64 5.38
N GLY A 310 5.41 -8.65 5.42
CA GLY A 310 4.61 -9.76 4.92
C GLY A 310 4.79 -9.94 3.41
N ALA A 311 5.08 -11.16 2.97
CA ALA A 311 5.36 -11.46 1.57
C ALA A 311 4.19 -12.18 0.90
N ILE A 312 3.51 -11.52 -0.06
CA ILE A 312 2.33 -12.06 -0.77
C ILE A 312 2.63 -13.43 -1.36
N ALA A 313 3.73 -13.58 -2.12
CA ALA A 313 4.06 -14.82 -2.80
C ALA A 313 4.29 -16.00 -1.84
N ARG A 314 4.99 -15.76 -0.73
CA ARG A 314 5.22 -16.79 0.31
C ARG A 314 3.95 -17.12 1.07
N THR A 315 3.13 -16.11 1.38
CA THR A 315 1.83 -16.27 2.04
C THR A 315 0.89 -17.09 1.17
N MET A 316 0.83 -16.81 -0.13
CA MET A 316 0.03 -17.62 -1.08
C MET A 316 0.57 -19.04 -1.22
N THR A 317 1.89 -19.23 -1.23
CA THR A 317 2.50 -20.56 -1.21
C THR A 317 2.11 -21.33 0.05
N ASN A 318 2.09 -20.69 1.22
CA ASN A 318 1.63 -21.27 2.47
C ASN A 318 0.18 -21.74 2.36
N ILE A 319 -0.71 -20.88 1.93
CA ILE A 319 -2.16 -21.16 1.78
C ILE A 319 -2.41 -22.30 0.79
N ASN A 320 -1.75 -22.26 -0.36
CA ASN A 320 -1.92 -23.26 -1.44
C ASN A 320 -1.41 -24.65 -1.05
N ASN A 321 -0.48 -24.73 -0.10
CA ASN A 321 0.02 -25.99 0.45
C ASN A 321 -0.67 -26.41 1.77
N GLY A 322 -1.76 -25.76 2.14
CA GLY A 322 -2.62 -26.17 3.25
C GLY A 322 -2.32 -25.50 4.58
N GLY A 323 -1.37 -24.55 4.66
CA GLY A 323 -1.12 -23.77 5.88
C GLY A 323 -2.33 -22.93 6.27
N ARG A 324 -2.72 -23.01 7.53
CA ARG A 324 -3.93 -22.33 8.05
C ARG A 324 -3.69 -21.65 9.38
N THR A 325 -2.54 -21.85 10.00
CA THR A 325 -2.21 -21.21 11.28
C THR A 325 -0.81 -20.61 11.27
N PRO A 326 -0.48 -19.70 12.21
CA PRO A 326 0.84 -19.10 12.30
C PRO A 326 1.97 -20.12 12.57
N ILE A 327 1.63 -21.34 12.98
CA ILE A 327 2.59 -22.42 13.21
C ILE A 327 3.31 -22.81 11.92
N ALA A 328 2.63 -22.76 10.77
CA ALA A 328 3.27 -22.98 9.48
C ALA A 328 4.44 -21.99 9.24
N GLY A 329 4.27 -20.71 9.60
CA GLY A 329 5.32 -19.72 9.50
C GLY A 329 6.46 -19.90 10.51
N ILE A 330 6.18 -20.42 11.69
CA ILE A 330 7.24 -20.82 12.65
C ILE A 330 8.04 -22.00 12.10
N ILE A 331 7.37 -23.02 11.56
CA ILE A 331 8.04 -24.16 10.89
C ILE A 331 8.88 -23.69 9.72
N HIS A 332 8.36 -22.79 8.88
CA HIS A 332 9.13 -22.15 7.81
C HIS A 332 10.45 -21.53 8.32
N ALA A 333 10.40 -20.76 9.42
CA ALA A 333 11.58 -20.14 9.99
C ALA A 333 12.58 -21.18 10.54
N ILE A 334 12.10 -22.24 11.18
CA ILE A 334 12.94 -23.35 11.68
C ILE A 334 13.59 -24.09 10.49
N VAL A 335 12.84 -24.39 9.44
CA VAL A 335 13.39 -25.04 8.23
C VAL A 335 14.46 -24.19 7.59
N LEU A 336 14.25 -22.88 7.44
CA LEU A 336 15.27 -21.97 6.92
C LEU A 336 16.52 -21.92 7.81
N LEU A 337 16.33 -21.93 9.14
CA LEU A 337 17.46 -22.01 10.07
C LEU A 337 18.28 -23.29 9.88
N LEU A 338 17.61 -24.44 9.75
CA LEU A 338 18.29 -25.71 9.50
C LEU A 338 19.05 -25.68 8.16
N ILE A 339 18.40 -25.18 7.10
CA ILE A 339 19.05 -25.02 5.79
C ILE A 339 20.26 -24.08 5.91
N PHE A 340 20.13 -22.96 6.62
CA PHE A 340 21.20 -22.01 6.82
C PHE A 340 22.40 -22.63 7.53
N LEU A 341 22.19 -23.43 8.57
CA LEU A 341 23.26 -24.04 9.34
C LEU A 341 23.97 -25.18 8.61
N PHE A 342 23.22 -25.98 7.84
CA PHE A 342 23.74 -27.22 7.25
C PHE A 342 23.98 -27.16 5.73
N LEU A 343 23.17 -26.42 4.99
CA LEU A 343 23.21 -26.40 3.52
C LEU A 343 23.77 -25.09 2.93
N MET A 344 24.00 -24.07 3.75
CA MET A 344 24.50 -22.79 3.25
C MET A 344 25.84 -22.89 2.48
N PRO A 345 26.80 -23.77 2.86
CA PRO A 345 28.01 -23.95 2.07
C PRO A 345 27.77 -24.35 0.61
N LEU A 346 26.64 -24.99 0.31
CA LEU A 346 26.29 -25.31 -1.07
C LEU A 346 25.84 -24.10 -1.89
N ALA A 347 25.37 -23.06 -1.24
CA ALA A 347 24.94 -21.83 -1.90
C ALA A 347 26.08 -21.09 -2.61
N GLN A 348 27.34 -21.31 -2.21
CA GLN A 348 28.51 -20.71 -2.85
C GLN A 348 28.62 -21.05 -4.35
N TYR A 349 28.09 -22.19 -4.77
CA TYR A 349 28.16 -22.68 -6.16
C TYR A 349 27.07 -22.10 -7.07
N ILE A 350 26.09 -21.38 -6.53
CA ILE A 350 24.97 -20.81 -7.30
C ILE A 350 25.50 -19.69 -8.20
N PRO A 351 25.24 -19.74 -9.53
CA PRO A 351 25.64 -18.68 -10.45
C PRO A 351 24.87 -17.37 -10.18
N MET A 352 25.57 -16.23 -10.21
CA MET A 352 24.96 -14.91 -10.07
C MET A 352 23.92 -14.63 -11.15
N ALA A 353 24.21 -15.03 -12.40
CA ALA A 353 23.27 -14.90 -13.51
C ALA A 353 21.95 -15.68 -13.31
N CYS A 354 22.00 -16.84 -12.62
CA CYS A 354 20.80 -17.59 -12.26
C CYS A 354 19.93 -16.82 -11.25
N LEU A 355 20.54 -16.23 -10.22
CA LEU A 355 19.81 -15.41 -9.25
C LEU A 355 19.21 -14.16 -9.89
N ALA A 356 19.95 -13.54 -10.81
CA ALA A 356 19.42 -12.43 -11.61
C ALA A 356 18.20 -12.86 -12.43
N GLY A 357 18.24 -14.03 -13.06
CA GLY A 357 17.09 -14.62 -13.75
C GLY A 357 15.88 -14.84 -12.84
N VAL A 358 16.09 -15.33 -11.63
CA VAL A 358 15.03 -15.45 -10.60
C VAL A 358 14.42 -14.09 -10.30
N LEU A 359 15.23 -13.05 -10.06
CA LEU A 359 14.75 -11.71 -9.73
C LEU A 359 14.04 -11.03 -10.91
N VAL A 360 14.45 -11.28 -12.14
CA VAL A 360 13.76 -10.81 -13.35
C VAL A 360 12.33 -11.38 -13.41
N VAL A 361 12.15 -12.67 -13.13
CA VAL A 361 10.80 -13.26 -13.08
C VAL A 361 9.98 -12.72 -11.91
N VAL A 362 10.61 -12.50 -10.76
CA VAL A 362 9.96 -11.84 -9.61
C VAL A 362 9.51 -10.42 -9.96
N ALA A 363 10.38 -9.62 -10.60
CA ALA A 363 10.06 -8.28 -11.08
C ALA A 363 8.88 -8.30 -12.06
N TYR A 364 8.87 -9.24 -13.01
CA TYR A 364 7.72 -9.41 -13.91
C TYR A 364 6.42 -9.72 -13.13
N GLY A 365 6.47 -10.61 -12.15
CA GLY A 365 5.31 -10.92 -11.28
C GLY A 365 4.84 -9.71 -10.47
N MET A 366 5.77 -8.89 -9.96
CA MET A 366 5.46 -7.68 -9.18
C MET A 366 4.95 -6.53 -10.05
N SER A 367 5.27 -6.51 -11.35
CA SER A 367 4.94 -5.39 -12.24
C SER A 367 3.44 -5.09 -12.31
N GLY A 368 2.59 -6.09 -12.05
CA GLY A 368 1.14 -5.92 -12.10
C GLY A 368 0.64 -5.33 -13.44
N TRP A 369 1.37 -5.57 -14.55
CA TRP A 369 1.15 -4.94 -15.85
C TRP A 369 -0.30 -5.01 -16.35
N ARG A 370 -1.05 -6.07 -15.95
CA ARG A 370 -2.47 -6.22 -16.28
C ARG A 370 -3.32 -5.20 -15.54
N SER A 371 -3.05 -5.00 -14.25
CA SER A 371 -3.71 -3.98 -13.42
C SER A 371 -3.32 -2.58 -13.88
N PHE A 372 -2.05 -2.36 -14.21
CA PHE A 372 -1.57 -1.10 -14.76
C PHE A 372 -2.31 -0.75 -16.05
N ARG A 373 -2.38 -1.68 -17.01
CA ARG A 373 -3.13 -1.50 -18.27
C ARG A 373 -4.63 -1.30 -18.05
N ALA A 374 -5.22 -1.98 -17.08
CA ALA A 374 -6.65 -1.81 -16.75
C ALA A 374 -6.91 -0.40 -16.22
N LEU A 375 -6.05 0.12 -15.34
CA LEU A 375 -6.18 1.47 -14.78
C LEU A 375 -6.03 2.58 -15.82
N LEU A 376 -5.31 2.36 -16.93
CA LEU A 376 -5.24 3.34 -18.03
C LEU A 376 -6.59 3.59 -18.72
N ARG A 377 -7.63 2.83 -18.40
CA ARG A 377 -9.01 3.04 -18.90
C ARG A 377 -9.89 3.77 -17.90
N ASN A 378 -9.38 4.05 -16.71
CA ASN A 378 -10.08 4.71 -15.62
C ASN A 378 -10.13 6.24 -15.83
N PRO A 379 -10.82 7.00 -14.94
CA PRO A 379 -10.83 8.45 -15.00
C PRO A 379 -9.43 9.07 -15.05
N LYS A 380 -9.30 10.20 -15.75
CA LYS A 380 -8.02 10.89 -15.95
C LYS A 380 -7.26 11.19 -14.65
N SER A 381 -7.97 11.46 -13.55
CA SER A 381 -7.38 11.65 -12.22
C SER A 381 -6.59 10.44 -11.77
N ASP A 382 -7.16 9.25 -11.90
CA ASP A 382 -6.54 7.99 -11.47
C ASP A 382 -5.34 7.63 -12.36
N ILE A 383 -5.47 7.89 -13.68
CA ILE A 383 -4.36 7.72 -14.64
C ILE A 383 -3.21 8.66 -14.28
N THR A 384 -3.49 9.92 -13.96
CA THR A 384 -2.45 10.90 -13.58
C THR A 384 -1.69 10.43 -12.34
N VAL A 385 -2.40 10.00 -11.29
CA VAL A 385 -1.79 9.46 -10.06
C VAL A 385 -0.95 8.23 -10.37
N LEU A 386 -1.49 7.28 -11.15
CA LEU A 386 -0.80 6.05 -11.55
C LEU A 386 0.53 6.34 -12.26
N VAL A 387 0.49 7.15 -13.33
CA VAL A 387 1.65 7.46 -14.17
C VAL A 387 2.68 8.28 -13.39
N LEU A 388 2.21 9.28 -12.63
CA LEU A 388 3.10 10.12 -11.82
C LEU A 388 3.84 9.28 -10.77
N THR A 389 3.12 8.45 -10.01
CA THR A 389 3.74 7.57 -9.01
C THR A 389 4.72 6.58 -9.66
N PHE A 390 4.36 5.99 -10.81
CA PHE A 390 5.22 5.09 -11.56
C PHE A 390 6.53 5.77 -11.98
N LEU A 391 6.44 6.94 -12.63
CA LEU A 391 7.62 7.67 -13.11
C LEU A 391 8.51 8.16 -11.96
N LEU A 392 7.91 8.69 -10.90
CA LEU A 392 8.66 9.15 -9.73
C LEU A 392 9.39 7.98 -9.03
N THR A 393 8.78 6.79 -8.98
CA THR A 393 9.42 5.59 -8.41
C THR A 393 10.67 5.16 -9.20
N ILE A 394 10.67 5.38 -10.52
CA ILE A 394 11.79 4.98 -11.39
C ILE A 394 12.90 6.03 -11.41
N ILE A 395 12.54 7.32 -11.49
CA ILE A 395 13.48 8.42 -11.76
C ILE A 395 14.09 8.98 -10.46
N PHE A 396 13.26 9.08 -9.43
CA PHE A 396 13.68 9.59 -8.12
C PHE A 396 13.78 8.44 -7.12
N ASP A 397 13.42 8.71 -5.90
CA ASP A 397 13.32 7.69 -4.88
C ASP A 397 11.85 7.37 -4.54
N LEU A 398 11.68 6.27 -3.84
CA LEU A 398 10.39 5.75 -3.45
C LEU A 398 9.65 6.66 -2.47
N THR A 399 10.38 7.38 -1.61
CA THR A 399 9.80 8.30 -0.61
C THR A 399 9.08 9.42 -1.32
N VAL A 400 9.77 10.06 -2.26
CA VAL A 400 9.20 11.13 -3.10
C VAL A 400 8.00 10.63 -3.89
N ALA A 401 8.07 9.41 -4.45
CA ALA A 401 6.97 8.84 -5.23
C ALA A 401 5.69 8.65 -4.39
N ILE A 402 5.81 8.15 -3.17
CA ILE A 402 4.66 7.95 -2.26
C ILE A 402 4.12 9.29 -1.78
N GLU A 403 4.98 10.20 -1.34
CA GLU A 403 4.57 11.51 -0.82
C GLU A 403 3.85 12.34 -1.90
N VAL A 404 4.47 12.52 -3.05
CA VAL A 404 3.88 13.29 -4.16
C VAL A 404 2.65 12.57 -4.72
N GLY A 405 2.69 11.25 -4.85
CA GLY A 405 1.55 10.46 -5.31
C GLY A 405 0.34 10.60 -4.40
N LEU A 406 0.54 10.55 -3.08
CA LEU A 406 -0.52 10.71 -2.09
C LEU A 406 -1.09 12.13 -2.10
N ILE A 407 -0.23 13.15 -2.12
CA ILE A 407 -0.66 14.57 -2.21
C ILE A 407 -1.48 14.78 -3.49
N CYS A 408 -0.97 14.32 -4.63
CA CYS A 408 -1.66 14.42 -5.91
C CYS A 408 -3.02 13.71 -5.89
N ALA A 409 -3.09 12.49 -5.34
CA ALA A 409 -4.33 11.74 -5.22
C ALA A 409 -5.35 12.45 -4.32
N CYS A 410 -4.92 13.01 -3.19
CA CYS A 410 -5.78 13.80 -2.30
C CYS A 410 -6.33 15.05 -3.01
N LEU A 411 -5.48 15.80 -3.71
CA LEU A 411 -5.89 17.01 -4.42
C LEU A 411 -6.89 16.69 -5.55
N LEU A 412 -6.63 15.65 -6.34
CA LEU A 412 -7.52 15.23 -7.43
C LEU A 412 -8.83 14.65 -6.89
N PHE A 413 -8.80 13.94 -5.76
CA PHE A 413 -10.01 13.47 -5.09
C PHE A 413 -10.85 14.65 -4.59
N MET A 414 -10.23 15.64 -3.93
CA MET A 414 -10.92 16.85 -3.46
C MET A 414 -11.57 17.61 -4.63
N ARG A 415 -10.84 17.77 -5.73
CA ARG A 415 -11.38 18.38 -6.95
C ARG A 415 -12.59 17.61 -7.47
N ARG A 416 -12.49 16.27 -7.58
CA ARG A 416 -13.59 15.43 -8.05
C ARG A 416 -14.81 15.51 -7.12
N MET A 417 -14.59 15.52 -5.81
CA MET A 417 -15.67 15.70 -4.83
C MET A 417 -16.35 17.07 -4.97
N SER A 418 -15.57 18.13 -5.22
CA SER A 418 -16.10 19.45 -5.51
C SER A 418 -16.93 19.48 -6.81
N GLU A 419 -16.52 18.76 -7.83
CA GLU A 419 -17.26 18.67 -9.11
C GLU A 419 -18.58 17.87 -8.98
N THR A 420 -18.71 16.99 -8.00
CA THR A 420 -19.95 16.22 -7.74
C THR A 420 -21.00 17.00 -6.96
N THR A 421 -20.60 18.07 -6.25
CA THR A 421 -21.56 18.94 -5.56
C THR A 421 -22.21 19.85 -6.59
N ASP A 422 -23.50 19.76 -6.73
CA ASP A 422 -24.31 20.58 -7.63
C ASP A 422 -25.28 21.44 -6.84
N VAL A 423 -25.47 22.68 -7.28
CA VAL A 423 -26.47 23.59 -6.72
C VAL A 423 -27.45 23.93 -7.85
N ARG A 424 -28.72 23.75 -7.63
CA ARG A 424 -29.77 24.02 -8.64
C ARG A 424 -30.77 25.00 -8.10
N ALA A 425 -31.20 25.93 -8.94
CA ALA A 425 -32.39 26.74 -8.68
C ALA A 425 -33.62 25.98 -9.20
N VAL A 426 -34.64 25.86 -8.39
CA VAL A 426 -35.90 25.18 -8.70
C VAL A 426 -36.97 26.27 -8.88
N TYR A 427 -37.61 26.32 -10.06
CA TYR A 427 -38.45 27.48 -10.42
C TYR A 427 -39.97 27.25 -10.29
N ASP A 428 -40.51 26.11 -10.73
CA ASP A 428 -41.94 25.94 -10.82
C ASP A 428 -42.51 24.88 -9.88
N GLU A 429 -42.01 23.67 -9.94
CA GLU A 429 -42.49 22.52 -9.15
C GLU A 429 -41.33 21.71 -8.60
N ILE A 430 -41.50 21.20 -7.40
CA ILE A 430 -40.53 20.29 -6.77
C ILE A 430 -40.98 18.86 -7.07
N ASP A 431 -40.23 18.13 -7.88
CA ASP A 431 -40.48 16.71 -8.15
C ASP A 431 -40.01 15.86 -6.96
N LEU A 432 -40.96 15.19 -6.32
CA LEU A 432 -40.73 14.27 -5.20
C LEU A 432 -40.36 12.85 -5.68
N ASN A 433 -40.53 12.54 -6.97
CA ASN A 433 -40.27 11.20 -7.51
C ASN A 433 -38.76 10.86 -7.60
N GLU A 434 -37.87 11.85 -7.59
CA GLU A 434 -36.41 11.61 -7.51
C GLU A 434 -35.94 11.13 -6.13
N ASP A 435 -36.82 11.19 -5.12
CA ASP A 435 -36.52 10.82 -3.74
C ASP A 435 -37.19 9.47 -3.39
N ALA A 436 -36.49 8.36 -3.63
CA ALA A 436 -36.94 6.97 -3.49
C ALA A 436 -37.42 6.52 -2.08
N ASP A 437 -37.51 7.41 -1.10
CA ASP A 437 -37.86 7.08 0.30
C ASP A 437 -39.25 7.53 0.75
N MET A 438 -40.10 7.98 -0.16
CA MET A 438 -41.49 8.29 0.21
C MET A 438 -42.40 7.08 0.07
N GLN A 439 -43.13 6.76 1.16
CA GLN A 439 -44.26 5.83 1.13
C GLN A 439 -45.18 6.16 -0.05
N ALA A 440 -45.37 5.19 -0.92
CA ALA A 440 -46.23 5.27 -2.07
C ALA A 440 -47.64 5.71 -1.61
N GLY A 441 -47.99 6.98 -1.78
CA GLY A 441 -49.31 7.45 -1.41
C GLY A 441 -49.69 8.86 -1.83
N ASN A 442 -48.77 9.82 -1.88
CA ASN A 442 -49.11 11.21 -2.23
C ASN A 442 -48.03 11.80 -3.17
N LEU A 443 -48.23 11.58 -4.47
CA LEU A 443 -47.53 12.26 -5.57
C LEU A 443 -48.22 13.62 -5.80
N GLU A 444 -48.15 14.54 -4.85
CA GLU A 444 -48.53 15.93 -5.11
C GLU A 444 -47.28 16.71 -5.49
N HIS A 445 -47.23 17.23 -6.70
CA HIS A 445 -46.27 18.23 -7.11
C HIS A 445 -46.40 19.45 -6.19
N LEU A 446 -45.34 19.79 -5.47
CA LEU A 446 -45.36 20.94 -4.57
C LEU A 446 -45.08 22.20 -5.37
N THR A 447 -46.11 23.02 -5.58
CA THR A 447 -45.96 24.31 -6.24
C THR A 447 -45.27 25.33 -5.36
N ILE A 448 -44.27 26.02 -5.94
CA ILE A 448 -43.53 27.08 -5.26
C ILE A 448 -44.41 28.35 -5.27
N PRO A 449 -44.67 28.98 -4.11
CA PRO A 449 -45.44 30.22 -4.02
C PRO A 449 -44.76 31.38 -4.75
N LYS A 450 -45.57 32.34 -5.27
CA LYS A 450 -45.00 33.58 -5.85
C LYS A 450 -44.21 34.34 -4.80
N GLY A 451 -43.02 34.82 -5.18
CA GLY A 451 -42.11 35.53 -4.25
C GLY A 451 -41.23 34.60 -3.43
N VAL A 452 -41.22 33.30 -3.69
CA VAL A 452 -40.32 32.31 -3.07
C VAL A 452 -39.37 31.75 -4.12
N GLU A 453 -38.10 31.69 -3.77
CA GLU A 453 -37.05 31.00 -4.55
C GLU A 453 -36.58 29.76 -3.77
N VAL A 454 -36.35 28.66 -4.49
CA VAL A 454 -35.84 27.42 -3.90
C VAL A 454 -34.51 27.05 -4.54
N TYR A 455 -33.51 26.84 -3.72
CA TYR A 455 -32.21 26.34 -4.13
C TYR A 455 -31.97 24.97 -3.51
N GLU A 456 -31.56 24.00 -4.30
CA GLU A 456 -31.22 22.68 -3.81
C GLU A 456 -29.70 22.46 -3.89
N ILE A 457 -29.10 22.06 -2.76
CA ILE A 457 -27.69 21.67 -2.67
C ILE A 457 -27.62 20.16 -2.69
N ASN A 458 -26.99 19.60 -3.75
CA ASN A 458 -26.82 18.17 -3.95
C ASN A 458 -25.35 17.80 -3.73
N GLY A 459 -25.05 17.04 -2.68
CA GLY A 459 -23.71 16.60 -2.33
C GLY A 459 -23.12 17.28 -1.10
N PRO A 460 -21.87 16.96 -0.73
CA PRO A 460 -21.21 17.51 0.46
C PRO A 460 -20.94 19.01 0.30
N TYR A 461 -21.36 19.80 1.29
CA TYR A 461 -21.15 21.25 1.27
C TYR A 461 -19.89 21.62 2.05
N PHE A 462 -18.79 21.87 1.32
CA PHE A 462 -17.44 22.04 1.87
C PHE A 462 -16.64 23.07 1.05
N PHE A 463 -15.40 23.35 1.44
CA PHE A 463 -14.56 24.39 0.85
C PHE A 463 -14.48 24.36 -0.71
N GLY A 464 -14.59 23.20 -1.33
CA GLY A 464 -14.58 23.07 -2.79
C GLY A 464 -15.89 23.46 -3.49
N ALA A 465 -17.00 23.60 -2.77
CA ALA A 465 -18.34 23.86 -3.32
C ALA A 465 -18.90 25.26 -3.03
N GLY A 466 -18.26 26.00 -2.10
CA GLY A 466 -18.80 27.25 -1.59
C GLY A 466 -19.10 28.32 -2.64
N ASN A 467 -18.18 28.55 -3.56
CA ASN A 467 -18.31 29.60 -4.58
C ASN A 467 -19.41 29.34 -5.61
N ARG A 468 -19.82 28.06 -5.81
CA ARG A 468 -20.85 27.73 -6.80
C ARG A 468 -22.24 28.25 -6.41
N PHE A 469 -22.52 28.29 -5.11
CA PHE A 469 -23.79 28.81 -4.63
C PHE A 469 -23.92 30.32 -4.91
N GLU A 470 -22.86 31.08 -4.64
CA GLU A 470 -22.79 32.52 -4.93
C GLU A 470 -22.92 32.80 -6.42
N ASP A 471 -22.24 32.02 -7.28
CA ASP A 471 -22.30 32.16 -8.73
C ASP A 471 -23.73 31.91 -9.28
N ILE A 472 -24.46 30.96 -8.72
CA ILE A 472 -25.84 30.64 -9.14
C ILE A 472 -26.80 31.73 -8.66
N MET A 473 -26.66 32.19 -7.43
CA MET A 473 -27.45 33.31 -6.94
C MET A 473 -27.22 34.58 -7.74
N ALA A 474 -25.99 34.89 -8.11
CA ALA A 474 -25.64 36.05 -8.95
C ALA A 474 -26.23 35.97 -10.36
N ARG A 475 -26.39 34.75 -10.92
CA ARG A 475 -26.93 34.57 -12.29
C ARG A 475 -28.45 34.50 -12.34
N TYR A 476 -29.07 33.93 -11.33
CA TYR A 476 -30.48 33.53 -11.35
C TYR A 476 -31.28 34.15 -10.21
N GLY A 477 -30.63 34.79 -9.22
CA GLY A 477 -31.26 35.36 -8.06
C GLY A 477 -32.10 36.61 -8.44
N GLY A 478 -33.37 36.58 -8.05
CA GLY A 478 -34.25 37.76 -8.04
C GLY A 478 -34.22 38.44 -6.68
N HIS A 479 -35.23 39.26 -6.42
CA HIS A 479 -35.53 39.81 -5.07
C HIS A 479 -36.77 39.10 -4.48
N PRO A 480 -36.66 37.81 -4.07
CA PRO A 480 -37.77 37.11 -3.45
C PRO A 480 -38.02 37.62 -2.05
N GLN A 481 -39.20 37.35 -1.51
CA GLN A 481 -39.49 37.60 -0.11
C GLN A 481 -38.88 36.52 0.81
N VAL A 482 -38.87 35.28 0.29
CA VAL A 482 -38.37 34.10 0.99
C VAL A 482 -37.43 33.29 0.10
N ARG A 483 -36.31 32.88 0.64
CA ARG A 483 -35.34 31.99 -0.01
C ARG A 483 -35.26 30.68 0.76
N ILE A 484 -35.65 29.57 0.12
CA ILE A 484 -35.57 28.22 0.69
C ILE A 484 -34.28 27.55 0.20
N ILE A 485 -33.47 27.04 1.12
CA ILE A 485 -32.27 26.25 0.81
C ILE A 485 -32.54 24.81 1.21
N ARG A 486 -32.69 23.94 0.23
CA ARG A 486 -32.92 22.51 0.42
C ARG A 486 -31.60 21.79 0.58
N MET A 487 -31.39 21.17 1.74
CA MET A 487 -30.13 20.51 2.15
C MET A 487 -30.31 18.99 2.34
N ARG A 488 -31.40 18.38 1.86
CA ARG A 488 -31.69 16.97 2.08
C ARG A 488 -30.57 16.03 1.58
N LYS A 489 -29.95 16.37 0.46
CA LYS A 489 -28.86 15.61 -0.16
C LYS A 489 -27.45 16.05 0.32
N VAL A 490 -27.37 16.86 1.38
CA VAL A 490 -26.12 17.30 2.00
C VAL A 490 -25.74 16.33 3.11
N PRO A 491 -24.76 15.43 2.91
CA PRO A 491 -24.38 14.43 3.92
C PRO A 491 -23.58 15.02 5.07
N PHE A 492 -22.83 16.09 4.82
CA PHE A 492 -22.06 16.84 5.83
C PHE A 492 -21.75 18.26 5.34
N ILE A 493 -21.44 19.11 6.30
CA ILE A 493 -20.96 20.49 6.09
C ILE A 493 -19.66 20.67 6.89
N ASP A 494 -18.64 21.29 6.27
CA ASP A 494 -17.40 21.67 6.94
C ASP A 494 -17.41 23.14 7.39
N SER A 495 -16.32 23.59 8.03
CA SER A 495 -16.22 24.96 8.52
C SER A 495 -16.30 26.02 7.42
N THR A 496 -15.80 25.72 6.22
CA THR A 496 -15.86 26.66 5.08
C THR A 496 -17.27 26.70 4.48
N GLY A 497 -17.89 25.54 4.29
CA GLY A 497 -19.28 25.46 3.85
C GLY A 497 -20.23 26.16 4.83
N LEU A 498 -19.99 25.98 6.14
CA LEU A 498 -20.75 26.66 7.18
C LEU A 498 -20.60 28.20 7.12
N HIS A 499 -19.35 28.68 6.96
CA HIS A 499 -19.07 30.10 6.80
C HIS A 499 -19.75 30.70 5.55
N ASN A 500 -19.69 29.98 4.43
CA ASN A 500 -20.34 30.43 3.19
C ASN A 500 -21.88 30.44 3.33
N LEU A 501 -22.46 29.44 4.00
CA LEU A 501 -23.88 29.39 4.31
C LEU A 501 -24.29 30.57 5.21
N GLU A 502 -23.51 30.87 6.24
CA GLU A 502 -23.74 32.01 7.13
C GLU A 502 -23.69 33.34 6.38
N ASN A 503 -22.65 33.54 5.57
CA ASN A 503 -22.50 34.76 4.74
C ASN A 503 -23.70 34.96 3.82
N MET A 504 -24.13 33.90 3.15
CA MET A 504 -25.31 33.94 2.29
C MET A 504 -26.59 34.28 3.06
N CYS A 505 -26.79 33.69 4.25
CA CYS A 505 -27.93 34.03 5.11
C CYS A 505 -27.91 35.51 5.51
N ARG A 506 -26.75 36.03 5.94
CA ARG A 506 -26.58 37.44 6.31
C ARG A 506 -26.77 38.41 5.14
N MET A 507 -26.26 38.05 3.95
CA MET A 507 -26.49 38.84 2.73
C MET A 507 -27.96 38.90 2.38
N SER A 508 -28.65 37.75 2.34
CA SER A 508 -30.10 37.70 2.08
C SER A 508 -30.91 38.54 3.09
N GLN A 509 -30.58 38.46 4.37
CA GLN A 509 -31.24 39.27 5.42
C GLN A 509 -31.04 40.78 5.23
N ARG A 510 -29.83 41.21 4.77
CA ARG A 510 -29.58 42.63 4.45
C ARG A 510 -30.41 43.15 3.28
N GLU A 511 -30.77 42.25 2.35
CA GLU A 511 -31.65 42.52 1.21
C GLU A 511 -33.15 42.41 1.57
N GLY A 512 -33.45 42.12 2.82
CA GLY A 512 -34.85 41.94 3.30
C GLY A 512 -35.44 40.59 2.95
N ILE A 513 -34.61 39.60 2.54
CA ILE A 513 -35.03 38.25 2.17
C ILE A 513 -34.94 37.33 3.38
N THR A 514 -36.04 36.68 3.74
CA THR A 514 -36.03 35.65 4.80
C THR A 514 -35.51 34.34 4.27
N VAL A 515 -34.51 33.74 4.94
CA VAL A 515 -33.92 32.45 4.57
C VAL A 515 -34.55 31.35 5.41
N VAL A 516 -34.97 30.27 4.74
CA VAL A 516 -35.51 29.05 5.36
C VAL A 516 -34.66 27.85 4.90
N LEU A 517 -34.14 27.07 5.85
CA LEU A 517 -33.43 25.82 5.57
C LEU A 517 -34.41 24.66 5.56
N SER A 518 -34.29 23.74 4.59
CA SER A 518 -35.17 22.60 4.43
C SER A 518 -34.40 21.28 4.28
N GLY A 519 -34.93 20.22 4.86
CA GLY A 519 -34.37 18.89 4.73
C GLY A 519 -33.02 18.71 5.44
N VAL A 520 -32.79 19.42 6.51
CA VAL A 520 -31.54 19.34 7.29
C VAL A 520 -31.51 18.01 8.05
N ASN A 521 -30.50 17.17 7.78
CA ASN A 521 -30.32 15.92 8.51
C ASN A 521 -29.72 16.16 9.89
N GLU A 522 -29.87 15.18 10.82
CA GLU A 522 -29.44 15.31 12.22
C GLU A 522 -27.95 15.71 12.37
N LYS A 523 -27.06 15.22 11.48
CA LYS A 523 -25.63 15.53 11.55
C LYS A 523 -25.34 16.98 11.19
N VAL A 524 -25.97 17.47 10.13
CA VAL A 524 -25.83 18.87 9.68
C VAL A 524 -26.51 19.80 10.68
N GLU A 525 -27.70 19.43 11.18
CA GLU A 525 -28.42 20.20 12.21
C GLU A 525 -27.60 20.38 13.49
N ALA A 526 -26.94 19.32 13.96
CA ALA A 526 -26.07 19.40 15.12
C ALA A 526 -24.89 20.38 14.92
N VAL A 527 -24.37 20.50 13.68
CA VAL A 527 -23.31 21.47 13.34
C VAL A 527 -23.89 22.88 13.29
N LEU A 528 -25.03 23.09 12.64
CA LEU A 528 -25.70 24.38 12.55
C LEU A 528 -26.05 24.93 13.95
N ASN A 529 -26.62 24.08 14.82
CA ASN A 529 -27.03 24.46 16.18
C ASN A 529 -25.83 24.85 17.05
N ARG A 530 -24.69 24.16 16.91
CA ARG A 530 -23.46 24.54 17.65
C ARG A 530 -22.86 25.87 17.21
N ASN A 531 -23.19 26.33 16.02
CA ASN A 531 -22.64 27.54 15.41
C ASN A 531 -23.66 28.69 15.33
N GLY A 532 -24.73 28.66 16.12
CA GLY A 532 -25.62 29.79 16.32
C GLY A 532 -26.61 30.04 15.14
N PHE A 533 -26.89 29.05 14.31
CA PHE A 533 -27.84 29.23 13.19
C PHE A 533 -29.29 29.35 13.65
N GLN A 534 -29.62 28.82 14.83
CA GLN A 534 -30.95 29.04 15.41
C GLN A 534 -31.17 30.51 15.82
N GLU A 535 -30.13 31.18 16.32
CA GLU A 535 -30.17 32.60 16.65
C GLU A 535 -30.15 33.48 15.38
N LEU A 536 -29.45 33.02 14.33
CA LEU A 536 -29.34 33.75 13.07
C LEU A 536 -30.63 33.74 12.26
N LEU A 537 -31.27 32.57 12.12
CA LEU A 537 -32.41 32.36 11.22
C LEU A 537 -33.77 32.32 11.94
N GLY A 538 -33.79 32.00 13.25
CA GLY A 538 -34.96 31.57 13.97
C GLY A 538 -35.18 30.06 13.86
N LYS A 539 -35.56 29.44 14.97
CA LYS A 539 -35.77 27.99 15.05
C LYS A 539 -36.85 27.51 14.08
N GLU A 540 -37.88 28.32 13.85
CA GLU A 540 -39.02 28.07 12.93
C GLU A 540 -38.62 28.07 11.46
N ASN A 541 -37.45 28.62 11.10
CA ASN A 541 -36.93 28.68 9.74
C ASN A 541 -35.91 27.57 9.42
N ILE A 542 -35.73 26.60 10.33
CA ILE A 542 -34.95 25.40 10.13
C ILE A 542 -35.91 24.20 10.12
N CYS A 543 -36.26 23.72 8.92
CA CYS A 543 -37.28 22.71 8.71
C CYS A 543 -36.68 21.36 8.31
N ASN A 544 -37.17 20.27 8.89
CA ASN A 544 -36.72 18.92 8.56
C ASN A 544 -37.26 18.42 7.20
N HIS A 545 -38.32 19.07 6.66
CA HIS A 545 -38.94 18.67 5.42
C HIS A 545 -39.34 19.87 4.55
N ILE A 546 -39.43 19.66 3.22
CA ILE A 546 -39.73 20.74 2.27
C ILE A 546 -41.15 21.27 2.46
N ASP A 547 -42.12 20.41 2.81
CA ASP A 547 -43.50 20.80 3.07
C ASP A 547 -43.63 21.84 4.16
N LEU A 548 -42.85 21.64 5.25
CA LEU A 548 -42.83 22.58 6.36
C LEU A 548 -42.19 23.91 5.93
N ALA A 549 -41.13 23.86 5.13
CA ALA A 549 -40.49 25.05 4.60
C ALA A 549 -41.39 25.84 3.65
N LEU A 550 -42.16 25.15 2.79
CA LEU A 550 -43.16 25.77 1.90
C LEU A 550 -44.34 26.32 2.70
N ALA A 551 -44.82 25.62 3.73
CA ALA A 551 -45.87 26.14 4.62
C ALA A 551 -45.38 27.42 5.33
N ARG A 552 -44.15 27.39 5.86
CA ARG A 552 -43.53 28.57 6.49
C ARG A 552 -43.35 29.72 5.50
N SER A 553 -42.93 29.45 4.27
CA SER A 553 -42.80 30.49 3.24
C SER A 553 -44.13 31.15 2.88
N ARG A 554 -45.25 30.41 2.88
CA ARG A 554 -46.60 30.94 2.66
C ARG A 554 -47.08 31.86 3.79
N GLU A 555 -46.66 31.57 5.02
CA GLU A 555 -46.94 32.47 6.16
C GLU A 555 -46.17 33.80 5.99
N LEU A 556 -44.89 33.72 5.64
CA LEU A 556 -44.00 34.88 5.49
C LEU A 556 -44.33 35.75 4.28
N THR A 557 -44.92 35.19 3.21
CA THR A 557 -45.35 35.94 2.01
C THR A 557 -46.74 36.56 2.13
N LYS A 558 -47.55 36.14 3.14
CA LYS A 558 -48.87 36.72 3.43
C LYS A 558 -48.83 37.87 4.44
N ALA A 559 -47.72 38.00 5.18
CA ALA A 559 -47.49 39.05 6.12
C ALA A 559 -46.82 40.24 5.43
#